data_a3252b95cd5d381930d65d8cec10ffd5
#
_entry.id   a3252b95cd5d381930d65d8cec10ffd5
#
_cell.length_a   1.000
_cell.length_b   1.000
_cell.length_c   1.000
_cell.angle_alpha   90.00
_cell.angle_beta   90.00
_cell.angle_gamma   90.00
#
_symmetry.space_group_name_H-M   'P 1'
#
loop_
_entity.id
_entity.type
_entity.pdbx_description
1 polymer ?
#
loop_
_entity_poly.entity_id
_entity_poly.type
_entity_poly.pdbx_seq_one_letter_code
_entity_poly.pdbx_strand_id
1 'polypeptide(L)'
;MLVAALAAPSAAGAAGGPSSAPLAPADGALFGAAVAPGAREAPYQPVVDLEGKLGRRLAIDRYDRPFGTAFPDGREQWDIDGGRIPMISWGPVATGEVNRGSWDTQIRLRARGIKNLGQLVLVSWFADPANPHNTPVAGNASQYVAAWRRIRRIFAEEDARNAVWVWCADAADFAGPTADTWYPGDDSVDWTCADGYNPRNPARPDSIARSFEEIFAPFHDWGAHHDKPMMVGRYGTVEDAPGDKPAWVDAARQALKGRLAGIDAVVYDSTQAPAEGAYGTGDDWRMDSSDQSMAAFAAMGADPWFTPAVEKTLPDTVIDSGPERTVASHDATFGFSASGNSSGFECHLDRGAWQGCTSPHGLTGLPDGRHSFEVRAVNPAGRPDPTPARREWTVDTTGPEVTATSPKDKATNAPPGAEVTATFSEAVDPSSVTDDTFTLVVEATGDIVTGKVSYDPATRKARLRPDKALLPLAAYRATVGAAVKDLVGNPMTKDHAWSFQTTADTTPPGPPSGPDPGPAPGPSPPSPSPPTPSRP
;
A
#
# COMPACT_ATOMS: atom_id res chain seq x y z
N MET A 1 45.47 -34.38 43.19
CA MET A 1 44.93 -34.65 41.87
C MET A 1 44.14 -33.43 41.43
N LEU A 2 44.78 -32.54 40.67
CA LEU A 2 44.14 -31.37 40.06
C LEU A 2 43.58 -31.83 38.72
N VAL A 3 42.27 -31.72 38.52
CA VAL A 3 41.64 -31.89 37.22
C VAL A 3 41.56 -30.52 36.55
N ALA A 4 42.34 -30.35 35.51
CA ALA A 4 42.28 -29.17 34.63
C ALA A 4 41.10 -29.34 33.71
N ALA A 5 40.12 -28.43 33.81
CA ALA A 5 39.02 -28.29 32.82
C ALA A 5 39.56 -27.58 31.59
N LEU A 6 39.62 -28.26 30.48
CA LEU A 6 39.83 -27.69 29.15
C LEU A 6 38.58 -26.90 28.76
N ALA A 7 38.70 -25.58 28.67
CA ALA A 7 37.68 -24.75 28.03
C ALA A 7 37.69 -25.00 26.51
N ALA A 8 36.55 -25.39 25.98
CA ALA A 8 36.32 -25.48 24.56
C ALA A 8 36.27 -24.06 23.94
N PRO A 9 36.77 -23.87 22.72
CA PRO A 9 36.66 -22.57 22.05
C PRO A 9 35.19 -22.25 21.76
N SER A 10 34.79 -21.05 22.15
CA SER A 10 33.49 -20.48 21.81
C SER A 10 33.31 -20.50 20.30
N ALA A 11 32.25 -21.12 19.84
CA ALA A 11 31.84 -21.14 18.45
C ALA A 11 31.61 -19.70 17.98
N ALA A 12 32.18 -19.37 16.82
CA ALA A 12 31.94 -18.17 16.08
C ALA A 12 30.43 -17.91 15.93
N GLY A 13 30.09 -16.64 15.98
CA GLY A 13 28.71 -16.15 15.95
C GLY A 13 27.90 -16.81 14.83
N ALA A 14 26.69 -17.18 15.18
CA ALA A 14 25.70 -17.64 14.21
C ALA A 14 25.55 -16.56 13.12
N ALA A 15 25.76 -16.96 11.87
CA ALA A 15 25.33 -16.19 10.73
C ALA A 15 23.86 -15.85 10.92
N GLY A 16 23.52 -14.58 10.84
CA GLY A 16 22.14 -14.12 10.90
C GLY A 16 21.29 -14.92 9.91
N GLY A 17 20.08 -15.28 10.31
CA GLY A 17 19.13 -15.92 9.41
C GLY A 17 18.93 -15.05 8.15
N PRO A 18 18.42 -15.62 7.05
CA PRO A 18 18.28 -14.90 5.78
C PRO A 18 17.54 -13.58 6.01
N SER A 19 18.14 -12.48 5.52
CA SER A 19 17.53 -11.15 5.58
C SER A 19 16.16 -11.17 4.91
N SER A 20 15.14 -10.67 5.58
CA SER A 20 13.79 -10.53 5.01
C SER A 20 13.67 -9.37 4.02
N ALA A 21 14.76 -8.62 3.80
CA ALA A 21 14.76 -7.45 2.92
C ALA A 21 14.59 -7.86 1.44
N PRO A 22 13.87 -7.02 0.65
CA PRO A 22 13.64 -7.29 -0.76
C PRO A 22 14.95 -7.47 -1.54
N LEU A 23 15.00 -8.43 -2.48
CA LEU A 23 16.14 -8.75 -3.35
C LEU A 23 17.39 -9.29 -2.66
N ALA A 24 17.41 -9.43 -1.33
CA ALA A 24 18.55 -10.05 -0.65
C ALA A 24 18.61 -11.55 -0.97
N PRO A 25 19.75 -12.10 -1.44
CA PRO A 25 19.90 -13.53 -1.64
C PRO A 25 19.96 -14.26 -0.30
N ALA A 26 19.56 -15.53 -0.29
CA ALA A 26 19.72 -16.37 0.91
C ALA A 26 21.19 -16.74 1.14
N ASP A 27 21.95 -16.93 0.06
CA ASP A 27 23.37 -17.24 0.05
C ASP A 27 24.03 -16.57 -1.14
N GLY A 28 25.32 -16.21 -1.02
CA GLY A 28 26.11 -15.62 -2.09
C GLY A 28 25.84 -14.14 -2.30
N ALA A 29 26.28 -13.61 -3.42
CA ALA A 29 26.16 -12.19 -3.76
C ALA A 29 25.67 -11.98 -5.20
N LEU A 30 24.79 -11.00 -5.40
CA LEU A 30 24.39 -10.55 -6.74
C LEU A 30 25.55 -9.89 -7.46
N PHE A 31 25.79 -10.24 -8.72
CA PHE A 31 26.86 -9.68 -9.54
C PHE A 31 26.28 -8.70 -10.58
N GLY A 32 26.60 -7.44 -10.44
CA GLY A 32 26.15 -6.35 -11.29
C GLY A 32 27.28 -5.51 -11.85
N ALA A 33 26.91 -4.59 -12.73
CA ALA A 33 27.81 -3.56 -13.22
C ALA A 33 27.08 -2.23 -13.45
N ALA A 34 27.85 -1.14 -13.39
CA ALA A 34 27.51 0.13 -13.99
C ALA A 34 28.27 0.25 -15.31
N VAL A 35 27.54 0.38 -16.42
CA VAL A 35 28.13 0.45 -17.76
C VAL A 35 27.78 1.78 -18.38
N ALA A 36 28.78 2.45 -18.98
CA ALA A 36 28.53 3.71 -19.68
C ALA A 36 27.46 3.53 -20.77
N PRO A 37 26.52 4.49 -20.94
CA PRO A 37 25.50 4.38 -21.96
C PRO A 37 26.10 4.38 -23.38
N GLY A 38 25.49 3.63 -24.28
CA GLY A 38 25.86 3.58 -25.68
C GLY A 38 25.37 4.78 -26.48
N ALA A 39 25.56 4.73 -27.80
CA ALA A 39 25.01 5.70 -28.72
C ALA A 39 23.48 5.78 -28.63
N ARG A 40 22.91 6.90 -29.08
CA ARG A 40 21.48 7.17 -28.95
C ARG A 40 20.56 6.12 -29.59
N GLU A 41 21.04 5.50 -30.70
CA GLU A 41 20.30 4.46 -31.43
C GLU A 41 20.41 3.08 -30.76
N ALA A 42 21.44 2.86 -29.93
CA ALA A 42 21.68 1.59 -29.24
C ALA A 42 22.13 1.85 -27.79
N PRO A 43 21.31 2.48 -26.96
CA PRO A 43 21.73 2.96 -25.64
C PRO A 43 22.11 1.83 -24.66
N TYR A 44 21.62 0.61 -24.89
CA TYR A 44 21.84 -0.56 -24.02
C TYR A 44 22.86 -1.56 -24.60
N GLN A 45 23.36 -1.32 -25.82
CA GLN A 45 24.29 -2.23 -26.49
C GLN A 45 25.57 -2.50 -25.68
N PRO A 46 26.17 -1.51 -24.96
CA PRO A 46 27.35 -1.78 -24.13
C PRO A 46 27.09 -2.80 -23.00
N VAL A 47 25.88 -2.84 -22.45
CA VAL A 47 25.50 -3.87 -21.45
C VAL A 47 25.43 -5.24 -22.11
N VAL A 48 24.81 -5.34 -23.29
CA VAL A 48 24.72 -6.60 -24.06
C VAL A 48 26.10 -7.10 -24.45
N ASP A 49 26.98 -6.21 -24.90
CA ASP A 49 28.34 -6.53 -25.30
C ASP A 49 29.18 -7.03 -24.11
N LEU A 50 29.04 -6.37 -22.96
CA LEU A 50 29.72 -6.79 -21.74
C LEU A 50 29.21 -8.16 -21.27
N GLU A 51 27.91 -8.41 -21.29
CA GLU A 51 27.32 -9.71 -20.96
C GLU A 51 27.78 -10.81 -21.90
N GLY A 52 27.92 -10.51 -23.20
CA GLY A 52 28.48 -11.41 -24.17
C GLY A 52 29.93 -11.81 -23.84
N LYS A 53 30.75 -10.86 -23.40
CA LYS A 53 32.13 -11.09 -22.96
C LYS A 53 32.21 -11.83 -21.62
N LEU A 54 31.30 -11.54 -20.70
CA LEU A 54 31.18 -12.23 -19.39
C LEU A 54 30.69 -13.68 -19.55
N GLY A 55 30.00 -14.00 -20.64
CA GLY A 55 29.33 -15.29 -20.83
C GLY A 55 28.07 -15.45 -19.95
N ARG A 56 27.56 -14.35 -19.36
CA ARG A 56 26.36 -14.37 -18.52
C ARG A 56 25.68 -13.00 -18.49
N ARG A 57 24.42 -12.99 -18.07
CA ARG A 57 23.71 -11.73 -17.76
C ARG A 57 24.12 -11.17 -16.39
N LEU A 58 24.12 -9.86 -16.30
CA LEU A 58 24.22 -9.14 -15.03
C LEU A 58 22.97 -9.40 -14.20
N ALA A 59 23.12 -9.55 -12.88
CA ALA A 59 21.99 -9.59 -11.96
C ALA A 59 21.43 -8.18 -11.71
N ILE A 60 22.34 -7.17 -11.62
CA ILE A 60 22.01 -5.76 -11.40
C ILE A 60 22.62 -4.93 -12.54
N ASP A 61 21.81 -4.08 -13.17
CA ASP A 61 22.28 -3.01 -14.06
C ASP A 61 22.10 -1.66 -13.35
N ARG A 62 23.24 -1.02 -12.98
CA ARG A 62 23.24 0.29 -12.30
C ARG A 62 23.51 1.41 -13.29
N TYR A 63 22.73 2.49 -13.20
CA TYR A 63 22.92 3.67 -14.04
C TYR A 63 22.47 4.95 -13.34
N ASP A 64 23.08 6.07 -13.76
CA ASP A 64 22.81 7.37 -13.18
C ASP A 64 21.64 8.08 -13.87
N ARG A 65 20.80 8.73 -13.07
CA ARG A 65 19.72 9.59 -13.50
C ARG A 65 19.84 10.96 -12.82
N PRO A 66 20.10 12.05 -13.53
CA PRO A 66 19.98 13.38 -12.94
C PRO A 66 18.61 13.59 -12.30
N PHE A 67 18.53 14.31 -11.19
CA PHE A 67 17.30 14.42 -10.41
C PHE A 67 16.08 14.89 -11.20
N GLY A 68 16.27 15.86 -12.08
CA GLY A 68 15.21 16.41 -12.95
C GLY A 68 14.80 15.52 -14.13
N THR A 69 15.58 14.48 -14.44
CA THR A 69 15.30 13.58 -15.57
C THR A 69 14.12 12.66 -15.27
N ALA A 70 13.26 12.43 -16.28
CA ALA A 70 12.16 11.47 -16.15
C ALA A 70 12.69 10.05 -16.08
N PHE A 71 12.10 9.25 -15.19
CA PHE A 71 12.18 7.79 -15.16
C PHE A 71 10.86 7.24 -14.58
N PRO A 72 10.47 6.00 -14.90
CA PRO A 72 11.10 5.11 -15.90
C PRO A 72 11.05 5.72 -17.31
N ASP A 73 12.06 5.41 -18.14
CA ASP A 73 12.13 5.89 -19.53
C ASP A 73 12.25 4.75 -20.55
N GLY A 74 12.01 3.52 -20.12
CA GLY A 74 12.12 2.30 -20.92
C GLY A 74 13.35 1.44 -20.60
N ARG A 75 14.43 1.98 -19.99
CA ARG A 75 15.59 1.19 -19.58
C ARG A 75 15.21 0.22 -18.47
N GLU A 76 14.45 0.70 -17.50
CA GLU A 76 13.98 -0.12 -16.39
C GLU A 76 13.17 -1.32 -16.88
N GLN A 77 12.26 -1.10 -17.84
CA GLN A 77 11.47 -2.18 -18.43
C GLN A 77 12.35 -3.14 -19.24
N TRP A 78 13.31 -2.62 -20.02
CA TRP A 78 14.27 -3.42 -20.77
C TRP A 78 15.12 -4.32 -19.86
N ASP A 79 15.56 -3.81 -18.71
CA ASP A 79 16.28 -4.61 -17.70
C ASP A 79 15.40 -5.72 -17.14
N ILE A 80 14.18 -5.37 -16.76
CA ILE A 80 13.18 -6.31 -16.24
C ILE A 80 12.90 -7.42 -17.25
N ASP A 81 12.63 -7.07 -18.50
CA ASP A 81 12.38 -8.04 -19.60
C ASP A 81 13.63 -8.91 -19.87
N GLY A 82 14.81 -8.34 -19.68
CA GLY A 82 16.10 -9.02 -19.73
C GLY A 82 16.41 -9.87 -18.51
N GLY A 83 15.57 -9.86 -17.46
CA GLY A 83 15.79 -10.58 -16.22
C GLY A 83 16.85 -9.96 -15.30
N ARG A 84 17.19 -8.67 -15.50
CA ARG A 84 18.05 -7.88 -14.61
C ARG A 84 17.21 -7.16 -13.56
N ILE A 85 17.87 -6.74 -12.49
CA ILE A 85 17.32 -5.83 -11.50
C ILE A 85 17.82 -4.43 -11.86
N PRO A 86 16.94 -3.48 -12.26
CA PRO A 86 17.37 -2.12 -12.50
C PRO A 86 17.77 -1.45 -11.18
N MET A 87 18.92 -0.76 -11.17
CA MET A 87 19.38 0.04 -10.06
C MET A 87 19.56 1.49 -10.52
N ILE A 88 18.66 2.35 -10.05
CA ILE A 88 18.67 3.77 -10.38
C ILE A 88 19.50 4.53 -9.36
N SER A 89 20.64 5.07 -9.78
CA SER A 89 21.37 6.12 -9.04
C SER A 89 20.73 7.46 -9.37
N TRP A 90 19.80 7.89 -8.51
CA TRP A 90 19.08 9.14 -8.69
C TRP A 90 19.93 10.30 -8.13
N GLY A 91 20.35 11.18 -9.03
CA GLY A 91 21.34 12.20 -8.74
C GLY A 91 20.94 13.22 -7.70
N PRO A 92 21.89 14.04 -7.27
CA PRO A 92 21.65 15.01 -6.22
C PRO A 92 20.77 16.17 -6.66
N VAL A 93 20.07 16.73 -5.68
CA VAL A 93 19.37 18.02 -5.75
C VAL A 93 19.47 18.69 -4.39
N ALA A 94 19.40 20.02 -4.33
CA ALA A 94 19.48 20.76 -3.09
C ALA A 94 18.44 20.26 -2.07
N THR A 95 18.91 19.66 -0.97
CA THR A 95 18.06 19.08 0.07
C THR A 95 17.08 20.08 0.67
N GLY A 96 17.48 21.36 0.74
CA GLY A 96 16.61 22.45 1.16
C GLY A 96 15.38 22.64 0.26
N GLU A 97 15.49 22.38 -1.05
CA GLU A 97 14.36 22.44 -1.98
C GLU A 97 13.42 21.24 -1.81
N VAL A 98 13.99 20.05 -1.62
CA VAL A 98 13.21 18.85 -1.29
C VAL A 98 12.42 19.07 0.00
N ASN A 99 13.09 19.56 1.04
CA ASN A 99 12.47 19.78 2.35
C ASN A 99 11.34 20.82 2.33
N ARG A 100 11.42 21.84 1.43
CA ARG A 100 10.34 22.80 1.21
C ARG A 100 9.21 22.27 0.32
N GLY A 101 9.35 21.11 -0.30
CA GLY A 101 8.35 20.51 -1.18
C GLY A 101 8.38 21.00 -2.62
N SER A 102 9.42 21.72 -3.04
CA SER A 102 9.55 22.25 -4.41
C SER A 102 9.53 21.14 -5.48
N TRP A 103 9.89 19.93 -5.10
CA TRP A 103 10.00 18.77 -5.99
C TRP A 103 8.91 17.71 -5.79
N ASP A 104 7.94 17.93 -4.91
CA ASP A 104 6.93 16.91 -4.57
C ASP A 104 6.19 16.34 -5.79
N THR A 105 5.80 17.20 -6.74
CA THR A 105 5.11 16.77 -7.97
C THR A 105 5.97 15.84 -8.81
N GLN A 106 7.25 16.16 -8.98
CA GLN A 106 8.18 15.32 -9.75
C GLN A 106 8.46 14.01 -9.03
N ILE A 107 8.65 14.05 -7.71
CA ILE A 107 8.85 12.84 -6.89
C ILE A 107 7.63 11.91 -7.00
N ARG A 108 6.40 12.44 -6.91
CA ARG A 108 5.16 11.64 -7.10
C ARG A 108 5.09 11.01 -8.49
N LEU A 109 5.48 11.74 -9.55
CA LEU A 109 5.51 11.17 -10.90
C LEU A 109 6.50 10.01 -11.01
N ARG A 110 7.68 10.11 -10.36
CA ARG A 110 8.66 9.01 -10.33
C ARG A 110 8.13 7.81 -9.54
N ALA A 111 7.52 8.06 -8.38
CA ALA A 111 6.91 7.02 -7.57
C ALA A 111 5.86 6.22 -8.35
N ARG A 112 4.93 6.90 -9.02
CA ARG A 112 3.92 6.26 -9.88
C ARG A 112 4.53 5.48 -11.04
N GLY A 113 5.59 6.02 -11.65
CA GLY A 113 6.32 5.33 -12.71
C GLY A 113 6.92 4.02 -12.21
N ILE A 114 7.63 4.05 -11.09
CA ILE A 114 8.20 2.83 -10.48
C ILE A 114 7.09 1.84 -10.10
N LYS A 115 6.01 2.30 -9.46
CA LYS A 115 4.85 1.44 -9.14
C LYS A 115 4.35 0.68 -10.37
N ASN A 116 4.22 1.36 -11.50
CA ASN A 116 3.68 0.78 -12.73
C ASN A 116 4.58 -0.29 -13.38
N LEU A 117 5.87 -0.38 -13.00
CA LEU A 117 6.76 -1.45 -13.46
C LEU A 117 6.37 -2.82 -12.87
N GLY A 118 5.69 -2.85 -11.72
CA GLY A 118 5.20 -4.08 -11.09
C GLY A 118 6.28 -5.04 -10.59
N GLN A 119 7.56 -4.71 -10.74
CA GLN A 119 8.70 -5.48 -10.24
C GLN A 119 9.61 -4.62 -9.38
N LEU A 120 10.40 -5.27 -8.53
CA LEU A 120 11.31 -4.60 -7.61
C LEU A 120 12.41 -3.85 -8.35
N VAL A 121 12.65 -2.61 -7.95
CA VAL A 121 13.65 -1.70 -8.52
C VAL A 121 14.49 -1.13 -7.38
N LEU A 122 15.81 -1.25 -7.47
CA LEU A 122 16.74 -0.62 -6.54
C LEU A 122 16.82 0.89 -6.84
N VAL A 123 16.62 1.72 -5.83
CA VAL A 123 16.68 3.18 -5.94
C VAL A 123 17.66 3.72 -4.91
N SER A 124 18.76 4.30 -5.38
CA SER A 124 19.72 5.01 -4.55
C SER A 124 19.61 6.51 -4.86
N TRP A 125 19.17 7.31 -3.89
CA TRP A 125 19.10 8.74 -4.06
C TRP A 125 20.30 9.41 -3.38
N PHE A 126 20.98 10.28 -4.16
CA PHE A 126 22.06 11.11 -3.67
C PHE A 126 23.13 10.30 -2.91
N ALA A 127 23.80 9.40 -3.61
CA ALA A 127 24.93 8.65 -3.06
C ALA A 127 26.05 9.60 -2.59
N ASP A 128 26.77 9.17 -1.55
CA ASP A 128 27.92 9.88 -0.98
C ASP A 128 27.63 11.36 -0.58
N PRO A 129 26.64 11.61 0.30
CA PRO A 129 26.26 12.98 0.65
C PRO A 129 27.31 13.70 1.53
N ALA A 130 28.21 12.96 2.19
CA ALA A 130 29.25 13.49 3.05
C ALA A 130 30.44 14.04 2.27
N ASN A 131 30.59 13.66 1.00
CA ASN A 131 31.68 14.11 0.14
C ASN A 131 31.71 15.65 0.04
N PRO A 132 32.88 16.29 0.21
CA PRO A 132 33.02 17.74 0.14
C PRO A 132 32.48 18.38 -1.16
N HIS A 133 32.49 17.64 -2.28
CA HIS A 133 31.90 18.11 -3.54
C HIS A 133 30.36 18.08 -3.53
N ASN A 134 29.76 17.22 -2.73
CA ASN A 134 28.33 17.01 -2.61
C ASN A 134 27.70 17.83 -1.49
N THR A 135 28.44 18.15 -0.44
CA THR A 135 27.95 18.88 0.74
C THR A 135 27.32 20.26 0.40
N PRO A 136 27.77 21.05 -0.59
CA PRO A 136 27.06 22.27 -0.97
C PRO A 136 25.61 22.04 -1.40
N VAL A 137 25.29 20.86 -1.92
CA VAL A 137 23.94 20.46 -2.36
C VAL A 137 23.22 19.66 -1.29
N ALA A 138 23.94 18.78 -0.60
CA ALA A 138 23.43 17.96 0.50
C ALA A 138 23.08 18.81 1.74
N GLY A 139 23.72 19.94 1.93
CA GLY A 139 23.62 20.73 3.15
C GLY A 139 24.31 20.02 4.32
N ASN A 140 23.68 19.99 5.48
CA ASN A 140 24.14 19.18 6.61
C ASN A 140 23.39 17.84 6.70
N ALA A 141 23.91 16.93 7.52
CA ALA A 141 23.34 15.58 7.68
C ALA A 141 21.85 15.60 8.06
N SER A 142 21.42 16.49 8.96
CA SER A 142 19.99 16.56 9.33
C SER A 142 19.10 17.00 8.16
N GLN A 143 19.58 17.89 7.30
CA GLN A 143 18.85 18.32 6.11
C GLN A 143 18.74 17.19 5.09
N TYR A 144 19.82 16.45 4.89
CA TYR A 144 19.85 15.28 4.02
C TYR A 144 18.90 14.19 4.50
N VAL A 145 19.00 13.79 5.77
CA VAL A 145 18.13 12.78 6.39
C VAL A 145 16.64 13.17 6.29
N ALA A 146 16.33 14.44 6.53
CA ALA A 146 14.96 14.95 6.39
C ALA A 146 14.44 14.85 4.94
N ALA A 147 15.29 15.18 3.95
CA ALA A 147 14.95 15.11 2.54
C ALA A 147 14.77 13.64 2.09
N TRP A 148 15.67 12.74 2.52
CA TRP A 148 15.54 11.30 2.28
C TRP A 148 14.21 10.76 2.77
N ARG A 149 13.88 11.01 4.05
CA ARG A 149 12.63 10.56 4.67
C ARG A 149 11.39 11.17 4.00
N ARG A 150 11.49 12.42 3.49
CA ARG A 150 10.41 13.03 2.71
C ARG A 150 10.16 12.31 1.41
N ILE A 151 11.21 11.99 0.64
CA ILE A 151 11.10 11.26 -0.62
C ILE A 151 10.47 9.88 -0.36
N ARG A 152 10.99 9.14 0.62
CA ARG A 152 10.45 7.82 1.02
C ARG A 152 8.95 7.90 1.35
N ARG A 153 8.55 8.90 2.13
CA ARG A 153 7.14 9.10 2.48
C ARG A 153 6.27 9.36 1.25
N ILE A 154 6.72 10.18 0.29
CA ILE A 154 5.97 10.44 -0.94
C ILE A 154 5.81 9.15 -1.76
N PHE A 155 6.84 8.31 -1.85
CA PHE A 155 6.73 7.01 -2.52
C PHE A 155 5.73 6.10 -1.81
N ALA A 156 5.69 6.10 -0.49
CA ALA A 156 4.71 5.35 0.29
C ALA A 156 3.28 5.89 0.10
N GLU A 157 3.08 7.21 0.04
CA GLU A 157 1.79 7.85 -0.25
C GLU A 157 1.26 7.49 -1.65
N GLU A 158 2.15 7.32 -2.64
CA GLU A 158 1.81 6.88 -4.00
C GLU A 158 1.75 5.35 -4.13
N ASP A 159 1.96 4.63 -3.02
CA ASP A 159 1.95 3.16 -2.97
C ASP A 159 2.97 2.51 -3.92
N ALA A 160 4.15 3.14 -4.08
CA ALA A 160 5.28 2.65 -4.88
C ALA A 160 6.19 1.74 -4.05
N ARG A 161 5.62 0.62 -3.53
CA ARG A 161 6.29 -0.28 -2.59
C ARG A 161 7.33 -1.19 -3.24
N ASN A 162 7.33 -1.25 -4.56
CA ASN A 162 8.35 -1.94 -5.35
C ASN A 162 9.64 -1.14 -5.54
N ALA A 163 9.75 0.09 -5.02
CA ALA A 163 11.01 0.80 -4.87
C ALA A 163 11.77 0.28 -3.65
N VAL A 164 12.92 -0.34 -3.89
CA VAL A 164 13.84 -0.86 -2.86
C VAL A 164 14.94 0.18 -2.64
N TRP A 165 14.99 0.76 -1.46
CA TRP A 165 15.82 1.92 -1.17
C TRP A 165 17.21 1.53 -0.68
N VAL A 166 18.21 1.96 -1.45
CA VAL A 166 19.63 1.70 -1.21
C VAL A 166 20.33 2.98 -0.77
N TRP A 167 20.80 3.03 0.46
CA TRP A 167 21.61 4.15 0.94
C TRP A 167 23.08 3.86 0.73
N CYS A 168 23.76 4.68 -0.11
CA CYS A 168 25.16 4.54 -0.45
C CYS A 168 25.99 5.70 0.12
N ALA A 169 27.15 5.39 0.72
CA ALA A 169 28.17 6.33 1.18
C ALA A 169 29.55 5.91 0.66
N ASP A 170 30.55 6.77 0.73
CA ASP A 170 31.92 6.39 0.44
C ASP A 170 32.43 5.34 1.45
N ALA A 171 33.17 4.35 0.99
CA ALA A 171 33.69 3.28 1.85
C ALA A 171 34.56 3.82 2.99
N ALA A 172 35.23 4.96 2.82
CA ALA A 172 36.03 5.61 3.86
C ALA A 172 35.18 6.21 4.98
N ASP A 173 33.91 6.55 4.74
CA ASP A 173 33.01 7.11 5.76
C ASP A 173 32.69 6.13 6.87
N PHE A 174 32.78 4.83 6.60
CA PHE A 174 32.52 3.76 7.56
C PHE A 174 33.69 3.50 8.53
N ALA A 175 34.86 4.06 8.28
CA ALA A 175 35.99 3.96 9.20
C ALA A 175 35.87 4.86 10.43
N GLY A 176 34.85 5.70 10.50
CA GLY A 176 34.60 6.67 11.57
C GLY A 176 33.12 6.98 11.73
N PRO A 177 32.75 8.07 12.43
CA PRO A 177 31.35 8.40 12.75
C PRO A 177 30.58 9.04 11.58
N THR A 178 31.21 9.22 10.40
CA THR A 178 30.59 9.92 9.27
C THR A 178 29.37 9.18 8.77
N ALA A 179 29.49 7.86 8.56
CA ALA A 179 28.36 7.04 8.11
C ALA A 179 27.15 7.16 9.05
N ASP A 180 27.35 6.97 10.36
CA ASP A 180 26.27 7.10 11.36
C ASP A 180 25.59 8.48 11.34
N THR A 181 26.38 9.52 11.09
CA THR A 181 25.89 10.90 11.06
C THR A 181 24.94 11.14 9.88
N TRP A 182 25.22 10.56 8.72
CA TRP A 182 24.46 10.76 7.48
C TRP A 182 23.43 9.65 7.19
N TYR A 183 23.43 8.57 7.97
CA TYR A 183 22.52 7.45 7.79
C TYR A 183 21.07 7.83 8.08
N PRO A 184 20.12 7.57 7.16
CA PRO A 184 18.71 7.94 7.36
C PRO A 184 17.97 7.11 8.42
N GLY A 185 18.56 6.00 8.85
CA GLY A 185 18.00 5.06 9.81
C GLY A 185 17.34 3.84 9.17
N ASP A 186 17.35 2.73 9.92
CA ASP A 186 16.89 1.41 9.46
C ASP A 186 15.43 1.41 8.98
N ASP A 187 14.56 2.26 9.56
CA ASP A 187 13.15 2.38 9.15
C ASP A 187 12.96 2.98 7.76
N SER A 188 13.98 3.62 7.20
CA SER A 188 13.91 4.33 5.93
C SER A 188 14.89 3.83 4.87
N VAL A 189 15.60 2.74 5.15
CA VAL A 189 16.58 2.11 4.27
C VAL A 189 16.27 0.62 4.16
N ASP A 190 16.29 0.08 2.93
CA ASP A 190 16.07 -1.34 2.69
C ASP A 190 17.42 -2.08 2.49
N TRP A 191 18.43 -1.41 1.93
CA TRP A 191 19.79 -1.89 1.72
C TRP A 191 20.82 -0.85 2.11
N THR A 192 21.90 -1.27 2.75
CA THR A 192 23.09 -0.44 2.97
C THR A 192 24.10 -0.66 1.85
N CYS A 193 24.86 0.38 1.52
CA CYS A 193 25.74 0.37 0.37
C CYS A 193 27.00 1.20 0.61
N ALA A 194 28.15 0.68 0.16
CA ALA A 194 29.42 1.43 0.09
C ALA A 194 29.92 1.52 -1.36
N ASP A 195 30.31 2.72 -1.77
CA ASP A 195 31.04 2.97 -3.01
C ASP A 195 32.53 3.15 -2.68
N GLY A 196 33.46 2.51 -3.40
CA GLY A 196 34.88 2.61 -3.10
C GLY A 196 35.78 2.11 -4.21
N TYR A 197 36.90 2.76 -4.42
CA TYR A 197 37.82 2.46 -5.52
C TYR A 197 39.22 2.16 -5.03
N ASN A 198 39.95 1.31 -5.75
CA ASN A 198 41.39 1.19 -5.57
C ASN A 198 42.07 2.34 -6.33
N PRO A 199 42.55 3.39 -5.60
CA PRO A 199 42.98 4.63 -6.22
C PRO A 199 44.37 4.55 -6.87
N ARG A 200 45.01 3.38 -6.91
CA ARG A 200 46.35 3.27 -7.47
C ARG A 200 46.34 3.70 -8.93
N ASN A 201 47.08 4.75 -9.20
CA ASN A 201 47.26 5.29 -10.54
C ASN A 201 48.75 5.67 -10.70
N PRO A 202 49.46 5.10 -11.72
CA PRO A 202 50.87 5.41 -11.96
C PRO A 202 51.16 6.88 -12.18
N ALA A 203 50.16 7.61 -12.71
CA ALA A 203 50.25 9.06 -12.90
C ALA A 203 50.06 9.87 -11.58
N ARG A 204 49.75 9.20 -10.50
CA ARG A 204 49.58 9.80 -9.15
C ARG A 204 50.43 9.07 -8.13
N PRO A 205 51.68 9.46 -7.93
CA PRO A 205 52.61 8.78 -7.03
C PRO A 205 52.14 8.66 -5.58
N ASP A 206 51.21 9.51 -5.16
CA ASP A 206 50.66 9.53 -3.80
C ASP A 206 49.50 8.54 -3.61
N SER A 207 48.99 7.92 -4.71
CA SER A 207 47.95 6.92 -4.61
C SER A 207 48.54 5.58 -4.11
N ILE A 208 47.95 5.05 -3.04
CA ILE A 208 48.37 3.79 -2.43
C ILE A 208 47.40 2.70 -2.89
N ALA A 209 47.95 1.62 -3.47
CA ALA A 209 47.14 0.44 -3.81
C ALA A 209 46.53 -0.16 -2.52
N ARG A 210 45.25 -0.43 -2.57
CA ARG A 210 44.49 -1.08 -1.47
C ARG A 210 43.80 -2.33 -2.02
N SER A 211 43.79 -3.38 -1.23
CA SER A 211 42.99 -4.55 -1.51
C SER A 211 41.50 -4.24 -1.39
N PHE A 212 40.66 -5.06 -2.01
CA PHE A 212 39.21 -4.98 -1.86
C PHE A 212 38.78 -5.09 -0.39
N GLU A 213 39.41 -6.00 0.35
CA GLU A 213 39.13 -6.19 1.78
C GLU A 213 39.48 -4.93 2.60
N GLU A 214 40.64 -4.30 2.38
CA GLU A 214 41.03 -3.07 3.08
C GLU A 214 40.09 -1.90 2.80
N ILE A 215 39.46 -1.86 1.62
CA ILE A 215 38.50 -0.82 1.26
C ILE A 215 37.16 -1.04 1.97
N PHE A 216 36.64 -2.28 1.94
CA PHE A 216 35.27 -2.58 2.34
C PHE A 216 35.11 -3.25 3.70
N ALA A 217 36.19 -3.63 4.41
CA ALA A 217 36.06 -4.18 5.76
C ALA A 217 35.41 -3.22 6.76
N PRO A 218 35.69 -1.90 6.77
CA PRO A 218 34.99 -0.98 7.66
C PRO A 218 33.48 -0.93 7.41
N PHE A 219 33.04 -0.95 6.14
CA PHE A 219 31.63 -1.03 5.78
C PHE A 219 30.99 -2.34 6.23
N HIS A 220 31.64 -3.47 5.98
CA HIS A 220 31.16 -4.78 6.39
C HIS A 220 30.98 -4.85 7.92
N ASP A 221 31.95 -4.36 8.67
CA ASP A 221 31.90 -4.36 10.13
C ASP A 221 30.83 -3.42 10.67
N TRP A 222 30.63 -2.26 10.05
CA TRP A 222 29.52 -1.34 10.37
C TRP A 222 28.16 -1.97 10.01
N GLY A 223 28.01 -2.53 8.80
CA GLY A 223 26.77 -3.13 8.31
C GLY A 223 26.29 -4.31 9.14
N ALA A 224 27.21 -5.06 9.75
CA ALA A 224 26.87 -6.17 10.65
C ALA A 224 26.08 -5.75 11.91
N HIS A 225 26.02 -4.45 12.23
CA HIS A 225 25.24 -3.89 13.33
C HIS A 225 23.85 -3.38 12.89
N HIS A 226 23.58 -3.39 11.58
CA HIS A 226 22.30 -3.03 10.99
C HIS A 226 21.68 -4.28 10.36
N ASP A 227 20.46 -4.60 10.67
CA ASP A 227 19.76 -5.76 10.11
C ASP A 227 19.30 -5.47 8.66
N LYS A 228 20.29 -5.14 7.79
CA LYS A 228 20.09 -4.79 6.38
C LYS A 228 21.07 -5.55 5.50
N PRO A 229 20.62 -5.98 4.30
CA PRO A 229 21.56 -6.52 3.31
C PRO A 229 22.57 -5.46 2.90
N MET A 230 23.78 -5.90 2.63
CA MET A 230 24.92 -5.07 2.30
C MET A 230 25.27 -5.13 0.82
N MET A 231 25.54 -3.98 0.23
CA MET A 231 25.94 -3.88 -1.17
C MET A 231 27.26 -3.12 -1.31
N VAL A 232 28.18 -3.64 -2.10
CA VAL A 232 29.23 -2.82 -2.69
C VAL A 232 28.65 -2.24 -3.98
N GLY A 233 28.21 -0.99 -3.90
CA GLY A 233 27.40 -0.37 -4.93
C GLY A 233 28.18 0.10 -6.15
N ARG A 234 29.38 0.64 -5.94
CA ARG A 234 30.36 0.91 -6.97
C ARG A 234 31.75 0.56 -6.49
N TYR A 235 32.47 -0.19 -7.29
CA TYR A 235 33.88 -0.43 -7.03
C TYR A 235 34.64 -0.57 -8.34
N GLY A 236 35.88 -0.19 -8.32
CA GLY A 236 36.75 -0.24 -9.49
C GLY A 236 38.22 -0.29 -9.11
N THR A 237 39.02 -0.78 -10.02
CA THR A 237 40.48 -0.75 -9.95
C THR A 237 41.06 -0.51 -11.35
N VAL A 238 42.19 0.19 -11.41
CA VAL A 238 42.96 0.39 -12.64
C VAL A 238 43.92 -0.77 -12.84
N GLU A 239 44.34 -0.99 -14.09
CA GLU A 239 45.42 -1.92 -14.43
C GLU A 239 46.71 -1.15 -14.58
N ASP A 240 47.52 -1.15 -13.54
CA ASP A 240 48.76 -0.39 -13.44
C ASP A 240 49.91 -1.11 -14.15
N ALA A 241 49.99 -2.42 -13.94
CA ALA A 241 50.83 -3.32 -14.69
C ALA A 241 50.00 -4.53 -15.18
N PRO A 242 50.44 -5.20 -16.25
CA PRO A 242 49.75 -6.39 -16.74
C PRO A 242 49.55 -7.44 -15.64
N GLY A 243 48.28 -7.78 -15.38
CA GLY A 243 47.91 -8.77 -14.37
C GLY A 243 47.56 -8.21 -12.99
N ASP A 244 47.75 -6.94 -12.72
CA ASP A 244 47.39 -6.31 -11.40
C ASP A 244 45.86 -6.34 -11.17
N LYS A 245 45.08 -5.91 -12.15
CA LYS A 245 43.62 -5.91 -12.06
C LYS A 245 43.05 -7.34 -11.96
N PRO A 246 43.47 -8.32 -12.78
CA PRO A 246 43.05 -9.70 -12.59
C PRO A 246 43.32 -10.26 -11.21
N ALA A 247 44.51 -10.01 -10.65
CA ALA A 247 44.88 -10.47 -9.31
C ALA A 247 44.02 -9.80 -8.23
N TRP A 248 43.72 -8.49 -8.36
CA TRP A 248 42.87 -7.77 -7.46
C TRP A 248 41.42 -8.29 -7.49
N VAL A 249 40.88 -8.59 -8.69
CA VAL A 249 39.54 -9.16 -8.88
C VAL A 249 39.43 -10.55 -8.26
N ASP A 250 40.45 -11.39 -8.41
CA ASP A 250 40.49 -12.72 -7.78
C ASP A 250 40.56 -12.63 -6.25
N ALA A 251 41.36 -11.70 -5.72
CA ALA A 251 41.39 -11.42 -4.27
C ALA A 251 40.05 -10.90 -3.76
N ALA A 252 39.36 -10.02 -4.51
CA ALA A 252 38.03 -9.55 -4.17
C ALA A 252 37.01 -10.70 -4.12
N ARG A 253 37.05 -11.61 -5.10
CA ARG A 253 36.22 -12.81 -5.12
C ARG A 253 36.43 -13.69 -3.90
N GLN A 254 37.68 -13.86 -3.45
CA GLN A 254 38.01 -14.65 -2.27
C GLN A 254 37.58 -13.93 -0.97
N ALA A 255 37.78 -12.62 -0.87
CA ALA A 255 37.35 -11.84 0.27
C ALA A 255 35.83 -11.91 0.48
N LEU A 256 35.05 -11.81 -0.58
CA LEU A 256 33.58 -11.91 -0.56
C LEU A 256 33.07 -13.30 -0.13
N LYS A 257 33.86 -14.34 -0.36
CA LYS A 257 33.53 -15.72 0.10
C LYS A 257 34.09 -16.02 1.50
N GLY A 258 34.88 -15.12 2.07
CA GLY A 258 35.60 -15.28 3.33
C GLY A 258 35.26 -14.17 4.34
N ARG A 259 36.22 -13.24 4.55
CA ARG A 259 36.12 -12.18 5.58
C ARG A 259 34.92 -11.25 5.37
N LEU A 260 34.53 -11.01 4.14
CA LEU A 260 33.43 -10.14 3.77
C LEU A 260 32.17 -10.91 3.36
N ALA A 261 32.05 -12.16 3.77
CA ALA A 261 30.83 -12.94 3.63
C ALA A 261 29.67 -12.23 4.37
N GLY A 262 28.57 -12.01 3.69
CA GLY A 262 27.48 -11.15 4.19
C GLY A 262 27.31 -9.87 3.37
N ILE A 263 28.23 -9.61 2.40
CA ILE A 263 27.96 -8.66 1.32
C ILE A 263 27.11 -9.39 0.27
N ASP A 264 25.87 -8.94 0.12
CA ASP A 264 24.80 -9.61 -0.65
C ASP A 264 24.79 -9.19 -2.13
N ALA A 265 25.48 -8.09 -2.48
CA ALA A 265 25.59 -7.63 -3.86
C ALA A 265 26.89 -6.86 -4.11
N VAL A 266 27.41 -7.00 -5.34
CA VAL A 266 28.53 -6.20 -5.81
C VAL A 266 28.24 -5.67 -7.21
N VAL A 267 28.48 -4.38 -7.43
CA VAL A 267 28.23 -3.70 -8.70
C VAL A 267 29.53 -3.02 -9.17
N TYR A 268 30.19 -3.61 -10.14
CA TYR A 268 31.44 -3.08 -10.65
C TYR A 268 31.21 -1.85 -11.56
N ASP A 269 32.03 -0.82 -11.39
CA ASP A 269 32.03 0.35 -12.26
C ASP A 269 32.84 0.07 -13.54
N SER A 270 32.15 -0.41 -14.57
CA SER A 270 32.79 -0.71 -15.87
C SER A 270 32.74 0.52 -16.79
N THR A 271 33.34 1.61 -16.32
CA THR A 271 33.42 2.88 -17.05
C THR A 271 34.85 3.39 -17.13
N GLN A 272 35.06 4.37 -17.97
CA GLN A 272 36.29 5.16 -17.97
C GLN A 272 35.98 6.52 -17.34
N ALA A 273 36.72 6.87 -16.29
CA ALA A 273 36.57 8.18 -15.67
C ALA A 273 36.91 9.30 -16.66
N PRO A 274 36.17 10.42 -16.66
CA PRO A 274 36.55 11.57 -17.47
C PRO A 274 37.95 12.08 -17.09
N ALA A 275 38.71 12.58 -18.07
CA ALA A 275 40.05 13.11 -17.81
C ALA A 275 40.02 14.43 -17.03
N GLU A 276 38.87 15.13 -17.00
CA GLU A 276 38.68 16.42 -16.35
C GLU A 276 37.37 16.44 -15.56
N GLY A 277 37.29 17.30 -14.54
CA GLY A 277 36.10 17.48 -13.68
C GLY A 277 36.36 17.07 -12.23
N ALA A 278 35.33 17.14 -11.38
CA ALA A 278 35.41 16.87 -9.94
C ALA A 278 35.91 15.44 -9.62
N TYR A 279 35.65 14.49 -10.51
CA TYR A 279 36.08 13.08 -10.45
C TYR A 279 36.98 12.71 -11.62
N GLY A 280 37.53 13.70 -12.33
CA GLY A 280 38.36 13.53 -13.50
C GLY A 280 39.72 12.94 -13.17
N THR A 281 39.81 11.63 -13.13
CA THR A 281 41.08 10.90 -12.88
C THR A 281 41.68 10.37 -14.18
N GLY A 282 40.88 10.24 -15.24
CA GLY A 282 41.27 9.57 -16.48
C GLY A 282 41.44 8.04 -16.31
N ASP A 283 41.08 7.51 -15.15
CA ASP A 283 41.26 6.10 -14.81
C ASP A 283 40.35 5.19 -15.67
N ASP A 284 40.90 4.09 -16.16
CA ASP A 284 40.15 3.08 -16.88
C ASP A 284 39.76 1.92 -15.96
N TRP A 285 38.52 2.00 -15.46
CA TRP A 285 37.94 0.98 -14.60
C TRP A 285 37.21 -0.13 -15.38
N ARG A 286 37.11 -0.06 -16.69
CA ARG A 286 36.36 -1.05 -17.46
C ARG A 286 36.82 -2.48 -17.18
N MET A 287 35.87 -3.40 -17.13
CA MET A 287 36.15 -4.83 -16.97
C MET A 287 37.00 -5.37 -18.12
N ASP A 288 36.81 -4.82 -19.32
CA ASP A 288 37.49 -5.20 -20.55
C ASP A 288 38.66 -4.29 -20.91
N SER A 289 39.31 -3.67 -19.92
CA SER A 289 40.53 -2.86 -20.13
C SER A 289 41.70 -3.71 -20.69
N SER A 290 41.68 -5.01 -20.41
CA SER A 290 42.57 -6.02 -21.04
C SER A 290 41.85 -7.38 -21.14
N ASP A 291 42.34 -8.26 -21.99
CA ASP A 291 41.82 -9.64 -22.13
C ASP A 291 41.95 -10.42 -20.81
N GLN A 292 43.02 -10.19 -20.05
CA GLN A 292 43.25 -10.83 -18.74
C GLN A 292 42.27 -10.32 -17.71
N SER A 293 42.02 -9.01 -17.70
CA SER A 293 40.99 -8.41 -16.83
C SER A 293 39.61 -9.00 -17.13
N MET A 294 39.22 -9.01 -18.40
CA MET A 294 37.91 -9.58 -18.80
C MET A 294 37.77 -11.05 -18.39
N ALA A 295 38.85 -11.86 -18.57
CA ALA A 295 38.85 -13.26 -18.16
C ALA A 295 38.65 -13.43 -16.62
N ALA A 296 39.26 -12.56 -15.79
CA ALA A 296 39.08 -12.59 -14.34
C ALA A 296 37.64 -12.26 -13.93
N PHE A 297 37.02 -11.25 -14.56
CA PHE A 297 35.60 -10.93 -14.31
C PHE A 297 34.66 -12.03 -14.82
N ALA A 298 34.95 -12.66 -15.96
CA ALA A 298 34.21 -13.81 -16.47
C ALA A 298 34.29 -15.00 -15.49
N ALA A 299 35.47 -15.26 -14.93
CA ALA A 299 35.67 -16.29 -13.90
C ALA A 299 34.92 -15.98 -12.60
N MET A 300 34.90 -14.71 -12.14
CA MET A 300 34.10 -14.28 -11.02
C MET A 300 32.61 -14.46 -11.30
N GLY A 301 32.16 -14.04 -12.48
CA GLY A 301 30.76 -14.18 -12.87
C GLY A 301 30.30 -15.64 -13.04
N ALA A 302 31.19 -16.56 -13.37
CA ALA A 302 30.90 -17.98 -13.49
C ALA A 302 30.90 -18.73 -12.12
N ASP A 303 31.44 -18.13 -11.08
CA ASP A 303 31.43 -18.72 -9.74
C ASP A 303 29.98 -18.80 -9.19
N PRO A 304 29.51 -19.97 -8.77
CA PRO A 304 28.14 -20.14 -8.25
C PRO A 304 27.79 -19.18 -7.09
N TRP A 305 28.76 -18.71 -6.34
CA TRP A 305 28.56 -17.71 -5.28
C TRP A 305 27.92 -16.40 -5.80
N PHE A 306 28.18 -16.03 -7.05
CA PHE A 306 27.68 -14.82 -7.70
C PHE A 306 26.47 -15.06 -8.61
N THR A 307 25.82 -16.21 -8.47
CA THR A 307 24.61 -16.56 -9.22
C THR A 307 23.42 -16.94 -8.32
N PRO A 308 23.24 -16.29 -7.16
CA PRO A 308 22.13 -16.65 -6.27
C PRO A 308 20.79 -16.39 -6.95
N ALA A 309 19.82 -17.24 -6.65
CA ALA A 309 18.44 -16.96 -7.01
C ALA A 309 17.86 -15.90 -6.07
N VAL A 310 17.19 -14.92 -6.63
CA VAL A 310 16.42 -13.93 -5.87
C VAL A 310 15.03 -13.79 -6.43
N GLU A 311 14.07 -13.59 -5.55
CA GLU A 311 12.70 -13.28 -5.95
C GLU A 311 12.63 -11.81 -6.38
N LYS A 312 12.30 -11.60 -7.65
CA LYS A 312 12.20 -10.26 -8.26
C LYS A 312 10.78 -9.72 -8.27
N THR A 313 9.82 -10.60 -8.04
CA THR A 313 8.40 -10.28 -7.90
C THR A 313 7.97 -10.59 -6.49
N LEU A 314 7.20 -9.71 -5.90
CA LEU A 314 6.52 -10.00 -4.66
C LEU A 314 5.15 -10.62 -4.99
N PRO A 315 4.60 -11.46 -4.12
CA PRO A 315 3.23 -11.90 -4.29
C PRO A 315 2.30 -10.69 -4.20
N ASP A 316 1.17 -10.75 -4.90
CA ASP A 316 0.09 -9.76 -4.82
C ASP A 316 -1.20 -10.48 -4.43
N THR A 317 -1.87 -9.98 -3.41
CA THR A 317 -2.98 -10.65 -2.74
C THR A 317 -4.30 -10.00 -3.13
N VAL A 318 -5.32 -10.82 -3.40
CA VAL A 318 -6.68 -10.37 -3.68
C VAL A 318 -7.65 -11.07 -2.73
N ILE A 319 -8.61 -10.33 -2.18
CA ILE A 319 -9.79 -10.90 -1.52
C ILE A 319 -10.85 -11.16 -2.57
N ASP A 320 -11.07 -12.43 -2.88
CA ASP A 320 -12.01 -12.90 -3.91
C ASP A 320 -13.46 -12.85 -3.42
N SER A 321 -13.68 -13.14 -2.13
CA SER A 321 -15.00 -13.17 -1.51
C SER A 321 -14.94 -12.77 -0.03
N GLY A 322 -16.08 -12.33 0.50
CA GLY A 322 -16.24 -11.96 1.90
C GLY A 322 -17.45 -11.06 2.08
N PRO A 323 -17.81 -10.70 3.33
CA PRO A 323 -18.92 -9.81 3.59
C PRO A 323 -18.71 -8.44 2.97
N GLU A 324 -19.80 -7.88 2.47
CA GLU A 324 -19.83 -6.52 1.93
C GLU A 324 -20.76 -5.65 2.79
N ARG A 325 -20.37 -4.40 3.03
CA ARG A 325 -21.19 -3.41 3.76
C ARG A 325 -21.58 -3.87 5.17
N THR A 326 -22.90 -4.09 5.43
CA THR A 326 -23.43 -4.51 6.71
C THR A 326 -24.05 -5.89 6.59
N VAL A 327 -23.79 -6.75 7.58
CA VAL A 327 -24.28 -8.14 7.64
C VAL A 327 -24.89 -8.44 9.02
N ALA A 328 -25.93 -9.28 9.02
CA ALA A 328 -26.62 -9.71 10.24
C ALA A 328 -26.02 -10.99 10.84
N SER A 329 -24.72 -11.18 10.75
CA SER A 329 -24.04 -12.38 11.24
C SER A 329 -22.80 -12.02 12.03
N HIS A 330 -22.65 -12.66 13.19
CA HIS A 330 -21.41 -12.63 13.97
C HIS A 330 -20.26 -13.42 13.34
N ASP A 331 -20.53 -14.12 12.22
CA ASP A 331 -19.53 -14.94 11.53
C ASP A 331 -19.29 -14.36 10.14
N ALA A 332 -18.02 -14.39 9.72
CA ALA A 332 -17.58 -13.96 8.40
C ALA A 332 -16.61 -14.97 7.79
N THR A 333 -16.68 -15.19 6.48
CA THR A 333 -15.73 -16.05 5.77
C THR A 333 -15.15 -15.28 4.59
N PHE A 334 -13.81 -15.32 4.47
CA PHE A 334 -13.06 -14.65 3.40
C PHE A 334 -12.40 -15.69 2.51
N GLY A 335 -12.67 -15.60 1.19
CA GLY A 335 -11.87 -16.27 0.18
C GLY A 335 -10.85 -15.30 -0.39
N PHE A 336 -9.61 -15.74 -0.55
CA PHE A 336 -8.53 -14.93 -1.09
C PHE A 336 -7.54 -15.80 -1.86
N SER A 337 -6.86 -15.17 -2.79
CA SER A 337 -5.84 -15.78 -3.65
C SER A 337 -4.65 -14.84 -3.79
N ALA A 338 -3.56 -15.35 -4.36
CA ALA A 338 -2.40 -14.53 -4.68
C ALA A 338 -1.90 -14.83 -6.09
N SER A 339 -1.41 -13.80 -6.77
CA SER A 339 -0.56 -13.95 -7.94
C SER A 339 0.92 -14.03 -7.52
N GLY A 340 1.78 -14.48 -8.41
CA GLY A 340 3.20 -14.65 -8.13
C GLY A 340 3.50 -15.90 -7.31
N ASN A 341 4.74 -15.98 -6.80
CA ASN A 341 5.23 -17.14 -6.05
C ASN A 341 4.83 -17.01 -4.56
N SER A 342 3.70 -17.59 -4.18
CA SER A 342 3.20 -17.59 -2.79
C SER A 342 3.37 -18.97 -2.15
N SER A 343 3.84 -19.01 -0.91
CA SER A 343 3.95 -20.21 -0.08
C SER A 343 2.89 -20.29 1.01
N GLY A 344 2.16 -19.20 1.28
CA GLY A 344 1.15 -19.11 2.32
C GLY A 344 0.59 -17.71 2.44
N PHE A 345 -0.22 -17.51 3.48
CA PHE A 345 -0.85 -16.22 3.78
C PHE A 345 -0.72 -15.89 5.26
N GLU A 346 -0.73 -14.60 5.55
CA GLU A 346 -0.90 -14.04 6.88
C GLU A 346 -2.12 -13.13 6.88
N CYS A 347 -2.90 -13.22 7.96
CA CYS A 347 -4.11 -12.42 8.14
C CYS A 347 -4.11 -11.71 9.48
N HIS A 348 -4.85 -10.61 9.58
CA HIS A 348 -5.25 -10.05 10.85
C HIS A 348 -6.63 -9.41 10.78
N LEU A 349 -7.29 -9.36 11.93
CA LEU A 349 -8.56 -8.69 12.16
C LEU A 349 -8.30 -7.42 13.00
N ASP A 350 -8.94 -6.29 12.63
CA ASP A 350 -8.98 -5.05 13.41
C ASP A 350 -7.62 -4.55 13.89
N ARG A 351 -6.60 -4.61 13.01
CA ARG A 351 -5.21 -4.24 13.31
C ARG A 351 -4.54 -5.10 14.39
N GLY A 352 -4.98 -6.32 14.57
CA GLY A 352 -4.28 -7.32 15.38
C GLY A 352 -2.92 -7.70 14.81
N ALA A 353 -2.23 -8.62 15.46
CA ALA A 353 -0.98 -9.15 14.94
C ALA A 353 -1.22 -10.02 13.69
N TRP A 354 -0.29 -10.01 12.75
CA TRP A 354 -0.28 -10.92 11.61
C TRP A 354 -0.11 -12.36 12.09
N GLN A 355 -0.95 -13.26 11.59
CA GLN A 355 -0.91 -14.70 11.90
C GLN A 355 -1.09 -15.51 10.63
N GLY A 356 -0.44 -16.65 10.55
CA GLY A 356 -0.62 -17.57 9.43
C GLY A 356 -2.08 -17.98 9.27
N CYS A 357 -2.59 -17.94 8.02
CA CYS A 357 -3.96 -18.29 7.69
C CYS A 357 -4.05 -19.03 6.34
N THR A 358 -5.22 -19.60 6.06
CA THR A 358 -5.52 -20.30 4.80
C THR A 358 -6.82 -19.80 4.20
N SER A 359 -6.94 -19.84 2.88
CA SER A 359 -8.18 -19.52 2.15
C SER A 359 -9.00 -20.82 1.96
N PRO A 360 -10.31 -20.83 2.26
CA PRO A 360 -11.06 -19.77 2.92
C PRO A 360 -10.74 -19.63 4.41
N HIS A 361 -10.84 -18.39 4.94
CA HIS A 361 -10.61 -18.08 6.35
C HIS A 361 -11.91 -17.68 7.05
N GLY A 362 -12.28 -18.40 8.09
CA GLY A 362 -13.48 -18.15 8.88
C GLY A 362 -13.18 -17.36 10.15
N LEU A 363 -13.98 -16.35 10.42
CA LEU A 363 -14.01 -15.58 11.66
C LEU A 363 -15.35 -15.83 12.33
N THR A 364 -15.39 -16.03 13.65
CA THR A 364 -16.61 -16.34 14.39
C THR A 364 -16.74 -15.48 15.64
N GLY A 365 -17.99 -15.20 16.03
CA GLY A 365 -18.27 -14.48 17.27
C GLY A 365 -17.85 -13.02 17.24
N LEU A 366 -17.88 -12.38 16.10
CA LEU A 366 -17.57 -10.94 15.95
C LEU A 366 -18.61 -10.10 16.69
N PRO A 367 -18.22 -9.10 17.47
CA PRO A 367 -19.16 -8.18 18.07
C PRO A 367 -19.86 -7.30 17.05
N ASP A 368 -20.99 -6.70 17.40
CA ASP A 368 -21.58 -5.66 16.56
C ASP A 368 -20.63 -4.46 16.44
N GLY A 369 -20.54 -3.90 15.22
CA GLY A 369 -19.68 -2.79 14.92
C GLY A 369 -18.90 -2.95 13.61
N ARG A 370 -18.00 -1.99 13.39
CA ARG A 370 -17.16 -1.96 12.18
C ARG A 370 -15.93 -2.84 12.36
N HIS A 371 -15.68 -3.70 11.38
CA HIS A 371 -14.53 -4.59 11.31
C HIS A 371 -13.70 -4.35 10.07
N SER A 372 -12.43 -4.75 10.13
CA SER A 372 -11.47 -4.68 9.04
C SER A 372 -10.65 -5.98 9.02
N PHE A 373 -10.72 -6.72 7.93
CA PHE A 373 -9.88 -7.88 7.66
C PHE A 373 -8.81 -7.51 6.65
N GLU A 374 -7.57 -7.86 6.96
CA GLU A 374 -6.44 -7.72 6.04
C GLU A 374 -5.74 -9.07 5.88
N VAL A 375 -5.33 -9.35 4.65
CA VAL A 375 -4.60 -10.56 4.28
C VAL A 375 -3.48 -10.23 3.33
N ARG A 376 -2.34 -10.89 3.52
CA ARG A 376 -1.18 -10.79 2.64
C ARG A 376 -0.60 -12.16 2.37
N ALA A 377 -0.23 -12.40 1.13
CA ALA A 377 0.51 -13.57 0.73
C ALA A 377 1.98 -13.47 1.18
N VAL A 378 2.61 -14.61 1.41
CA VAL A 378 4.02 -14.72 1.78
C VAL A 378 4.69 -15.64 0.77
N ASN A 379 5.84 -15.23 0.21
CA ASN A 379 6.60 -16.05 -0.71
C ASN A 379 7.45 -17.13 0.01
N PRO A 380 8.05 -18.10 -0.70
CA PRO A 380 8.90 -19.13 -0.08
C PRO A 380 10.12 -18.60 0.70
N ALA A 381 10.55 -17.36 0.43
CA ALA A 381 11.61 -16.70 1.17
C ALA A 381 11.11 -15.97 2.44
N GLY A 382 9.85 -16.17 2.82
CA GLY A 382 9.25 -15.53 4.00
C GLY A 382 8.88 -14.06 3.81
N ARG A 383 8.89 -13.54 2.56
CA ARG A 383 8.60 -12.13 2.27
C ARG A 383 7.12 -11.94 2.00
N PRO A 384 6.44 -11.07 2.76
CA PRO A 384 5.04 -10.80 2.54
C PRO A 384 4.81 -9.85 1.37
N ASP A 385 3.60 -9.93 0.81
CA ASP A 385 3.03 -8.91 -0.05
C ASP A 385 3.06 -7.55 0.67
N PRO A 386 3.71 -6.52 0.09
CA PRO A 386 3.77 -5.19 0.69
C PRO A 386 2.46 -4.43 0.61
N THR A 387 1.47 -4.95 -0.14
CA THR A 387 0.15 -4.35 -0.40
C THR A 387 -0.98 -5.24 0.07
N PRO A 388 -1.13 -5.50 1.38
CA PRO A 388 -2.15 -6.40 1.89
C PRO A 388 -3.54 -6.07 1.34
N ALA A 389 -4.27 -7.07 0.89
CA ALA A 389 -5.66 -6.92 0.51
C ALA A 389 -6.50 -6.64 1.77
N ARG A 390 -7.42 -5.67 1.68
CA ARG A 390 -8.23 -5.23 2.81
C ARG A 390 -9.71 -5.21 2.46
N ARG A 391 -10.54 -5.66 3.42
CA ARG A 391 -12.00 -5.56 3.38
C ARG A 391 -12.53 -5.00 4.69
N GLU A 392 -13.41 -4.01 4.59
CA GLU A 392 -14.14 -3.47 5.75
C GLU A 392 -15.62 -3.80 5.62
N TRP A 393 -16.25 -4.13 6.75
CA TRP A 393 -17.68 -4.38 6.84
C TRP A 393 -18.18 -4.00 8.23
N THR A 394 -19.50 -4.04 8.41
CA THR A 394 -20.16 -3.83 9.70
C THR A 394 -20.96 -5.07 10.06
N VAL A 395 -20.82 -5.54 11.28
CA VAL A 395 -21.70 -6.54 11.89
C VAL A 395 -22.81 -5.79 12.62
N ASP A 396 -24.05 -6.11 12.30
CA ASP A 396 -25.24 -5.56 12.96
C ASP A 396 -26.25 -6.70 13.13
N THR A 397 -26.37 -7.17 14.35
CA THR A 397 -27.25 -8.29 14.72
C THR A 397 -28.46 -7.82 15.56
N THR A 398 -28.58 -6.50 15.74
CA THR A 398 -29.66 -5.90 16.52
C THR A 398 -30.80 -5.44 15.60
N GLY A 399 -32.01 -5.86 15.94
CA GLY A 399 -33.20 -5.42 15.22
C GLY A 399 -33.70 -4.03 15.66
N PRO A 400 -34.55 -3.40 14.86
CA PRO A 400 -35.06 -2.06 15.15
C PRO A 400 -35.97 -2.06 16.37
N GLU A 401 -36.01 -0.91 17.04
CA GLU A 401 -36.93 -0.63 18.16
C GLU A 401 -37.83 0.57 17.83
N VAL A 402 -39.06 0.57 18.35
CA VAL A 402 -39.93 1.74 18.28
C VAL A 402 -39.55 2.74 19.38
N THR A 403 -39.07 3.91 18.97
CA THR A 403 -38.59 4.97 19.88
C THR A 403 -39.62 6.04 20.17
N ALA A 404 -40.61 6.22 19.30
CA ALA A 404 -41.68 7.18 19.49
C ALA A 404 -42.96 6.77 18.77
N THR A 405 -44.10 7.09 19.32
CA THR A 405 -45.44 6.85 18.76
C THR A 405 -46.29 8.11 18.71
N SER A 406 -47.23 8.17 17.79
CA SER A 406 -48.28 9.17 17.76
C SER A 406 -49.58 8.49 17.30
N PRO A 407 -50.72 8.63 18.04
CA PRO A 407 -50.80 9.25 19.39
C PRO A 407 -49.86 8.57 20.37
N LYS A 408 -49.45 9.30 21.42
CA LYS A 408 -48.60 8.75 22.50
C LYS A 408 -49.34 7.64 23.25
N ASP A 409 -48.60 6.75 23.87
CA ASP A 409 -49.19 5.74 24.75
C ASP A 409 -50.03 6.42 25.85
N LYS A 410 -51.25 5.89 26.10
CA LYS A 410 -52.24 6.39 27.02
C LYS A 410 -52.75 7.83 26.74
N ALA A 411 -52.55 8.34 25.53
CA ALA A 411 -53.16 9.63 25.15
C ALA A 411 -54.68 9.53 25.15
N THR A 412 -55.36 10.53 25.72
CA THR A 412 -56.84 10.58 25.80
C THR A 412 -57.46 11.67 24.92
N ASN A 413 -56.66 12.30 24.08
CA ASN A 413 -57.04 13.46 23.29
C ASN A 413 -56.69 13.32 21.80
N ALA A 414 -56.64 12.11 21.28
CA ALA A 414 -56.40 11.89 19.87
C ALA A 414 -57.62 12.33 19.02
N PRO A 415 -57.47 13.13 17.97
CA PRO A 415 -58.61 13.48 17.13
C PRO A 415 -59.07 12.24 16.33
N PRO A 416 -60.40 12.12 15.99
CA PRO A 416 -60.89 10.99 15.21
C PRO A 416 -60.23 10.80 13.84
N GLY A 417 -59.64 11.87 13.28
CA GLY A 417 -58.88 11.82 12.05
C GLY A 417 -57.37 11.56 12.19
N ALA A 418 -56.93 11.16 13.40
CA ALA A 418 -55.48 10.96 13.66
C ALA A 418 -54.87 9.87 12.81
N GLU A 419 -53.72 10.15 12.23
CA GLU A 419 -52.81 9.09 11.71
C GLU A 419 -52.09 8.43 12.89
N VAL A 420 -51.94 7.12 12.84
CA VAL A 420 -51.15 6.39 13.83
C VAL A 420 -49.75 6.21 13.29
N THR A 421 -48.73 6.61 14.05
CA THR A 421 -47.34 6.54 13.60
C THR A 421 -46.43 5.91 14.62
N ALA A 422 -45.42 5.17 14.11
CA ALA A 422 -44.31 4.64 14.91
C ALA A 422 -42.97 5.09 14.27
N THR A 423 -42.05 5.57 15.10
CA THR A 423 -40.70 5.97 14.67
C THR A 423 -39.71 4.92 15.16
N PHE A 424 -38.85 4.44 14.29
CA PHE A 424 -37.87 3.42 14.61
C PHE A 424 -36.52 4.03 15.01
N SER A 425 -35.72 3.24 15.77
CA SER A 425 -34.35 3.56 16.17
C SER A 425 -33.44 3.72 14.94
N GLU A 426 -33.72 2.96 13.91
CA GLU A 426 -32.94 2.87 12.68
C GLU A 426 -33.84 2.74 11.44
N ALA A 427 -33.23 2.61 10.26
CA ALA A 427 -33.95 2.36 9.03
C ALA A 427 -34.42 0.90 8.98
N VAL A 428 -35.68 0.71 8.65
CA VAL A 428 -36.28 -0.63 8.49
C VAL A 428 -36.48 -0.96 7.00
N ASP A 429 -36.53 -2.24 6.67
CA ASP A 429 -36.92 -2.72 5.36
C ASP A 429 -38.37 -2.30 5.07
N PRO A 430 -38.61 -1.43 4.07
CA PRO A 430 -39.96 -0.98 3.75
C PRO A 430 -40.93 -2.13 3.45
N SER A 431 -40.44 -3.25 2.94
CA SER A 431 -41.25 -4.43 2.62
C SER A 431 -41.75 -5.18 3.84
N SER A 432 -41.10 -4.99 5.00
CA SER A 432 -41.49 -5.58 6.27
C SER A 432 -42.56 -4.75 7.02
N VAL A 433 -42.84 -3.51 6.58
CA VAL A 433 -43.84 -2.63 7.18
C VAL A 433 -45.17 -2.71 6.37
N THR A 434 -46.03 -3.58 6.78
CA THR A 434 -47.26 -3.92 6.08
C THR A 434 -48.49 -3.74 7.01
N ASP A 435 -49.70 -3.92 6.48
CA ASP A 435 -50.92 -3.96 7.26
C ASP A 435 -51.03 -5.17 8.22
N ASP A 436 -50.23 -6.24 7.98
CA ASP A 436 -50.09 -7.35 8.91
C ASP A 436 -49.12 -7.03 10.09
N THR A 437 -48.11 -6.21 9.82
CA THR A 437 -47.08 -5.90 10.80
C THR A 437 -47.30 -4.57 11.53
N PHE A 438 -48.17 -3.70 11.04
CA PHE A 438 -48.59 -2.51 11.73
C PHE A 438 -50.14 -2.44 11.79
N THR A 439 -50.70 -2.85 12.90
CA THR A 439 -52.14 -3.04 13.08
C THR A 439 -52.72 -2.04 14.07
N LEU A 440 -54.02 -1.78 13.93
CA LEU A 440 -54.84 -0.97 14.85
C LEU A 440 -56.14 -1.72 15.14
N VAL A 441 -56.49 -1.85 16.39
CA VAL A 441 -57.72 -2.51 16.83
C VAL A 441 -58.53 -1.61 17.79
N VAL A 442 -59.87 -1.76 17.78
CA VAL A 442 -60.75 -1.18 18.79
C VAL A 442 -60.63 -2.04 20.07
N GLU A 443 -60.18 -1.48 21.21
CA GLU A 443 -59.94 -2.29 22.39
C GLU A 443 -61.17 -2.99 22.96
N ALA A 444 -62.35 -2.37 22.84
CA ALA A 444 -63.56 -2.93 23.41
C ALA A 444 -64.09 -4.15 22.66
N THR A 445 -63.89 -4.24 21.35
CA THR A 445 -64.47 -5.29 20.50
C THR A 445 -63.41 -6.22 19.88
N GLY A 446 -62.16 -5.76 19.80
CA GLY A 446 -61.08 -6.45 19.11
C GLY A 446 -61.15 -6.29 17.60
N ASP A 447 -62.05 -5.47 17.05
CA ASP A 447 -62.23 -5.26 15.61
C ASP A 447 -61.01 -4.55 15.02
N ILE A 448 -60.51 -5.08 13.87
CA ILE A 448 -59.41 -4.46 13.16
C ILE A 448 -59.87 -3.19 12.43
N VAL A 449 -59.13 -2.12 12.62
CA VAL A 449 -59.32 -0.87 11.88
C VAL A 449 -58.53 -0.98 10.57
N THR A 450 -59.26 -1.03 9.45
CA THR A 450 -58.61 -1.04 8.13
C THR A 450 -57.98 0.30 7.80
N GLY A 451 -56.88 0.29 7.14
CA GLY A 451 -56.15 1.51 6.79
C GLY A 451 -54.96 1.22 5.85
N LYS A 452 -54.34 2.28 5.38
CA LYS A 452 -53.16 2.19 4.54
C LYS A 452 -51.87 2.37 5.38
N VAL A 453 -51.02 1.36 5.37
CA VAL A 453 -49.68 1.42 5.97
C VAL A 453 -48.69 1.94 4.96
N SER A 454 -47.75 2.76 5.40
CA SER A 454 -46.62 3.28 4.62
C SER A 454 -45.42 3.55 5.52
N TYR A 455 -44.23 3.52 4.95
CA TYR A 455 -42.97 3.84 5.67
C TYR A 455 -42.20 4.93 4.92
N ASP A 456 -41.67 5.88 5.67
CA ASP A 456 -40.81 6.94 5.17
C ASP A 456 -39.38 6.73 5.70
N PRO A 457 -38.43 6.29 4.87
CA PRO A 457 -37.06 6.01 5.30
C PRO A 457 -36.30 7.27 5.73
N ALA A 458 -36.64 8.46 5.22
CA ALA A 458 -35.95 9.69 5.60
C ALA A 458 -36.24 10.10 7.05
N THR A 459 -37.44 9.82 7.55
CA THR A 459 -37.85 10.10 8.92
C THR A 459 -37.89 8.86 9.80
N ARG A 460 -37.61 7.66 9.26
CA ARG A 460 -37.71 6.35 9.92
C ARG A 460 -39.09 6.09 10.52
N LYS A 461 -40.13 6.56 9.85
CA LYS A 461 -41.48 6.58 10.43
C LYS A 461 -42.43 5.71 9.60
N ALA A 462 -43.06 4.74 10.27
CA ALA A 462 -44.21 4.04 9.76
C ALA A 462 -45.49 4.86 10.09
N ARG A 463 -46.45 4.82 9.17
CA ARG A 463 -47.74 5.49 9.28
C ARG A 463 -48.84 4.49 8.90
N LEU A 464 -49.85 4.41 9.78
CA LEU A 464 -51.11 3.75 9.49
C LEU A 464 -52.16 4.84 9.41
N ARG A 465 -52.73 5.03 8.22
CA ARG A 465 -53.82 5.98 7.99
C ARG A 465 -55.11 5.18 7.87
N PRO A 466 -56.04 5.28 8.85
CA PRO A 466 -57.33 4.61 8.80
C PRO A 466 -58.15 5.03 7.59
N ASP A 467 -58.87 4.09 6.95
CA ASP A 467 -59.74 4.36 5.81
C ASP A 467 -60.94 5.22 6.16
N LYS A 468 -61.35 5.16 7.41
CA LYS A 468 -62.45 5.97 7.99
C LYS A 468 -61.98 6.66 9.28
N ALA A 469 -62.62 7.76 9.60
CA ALA A 469 -62.39 8.41 10.90
C ALA A 469 -62.63 7.40 12.04
N LEU A 470 -61.76 7.44 13.04
CA LEU A 470 -61.90 6.63 14.26
C LEU A 470 -63.14 7.01 15.01
N LEU A 471 -63.77 6.05 15.67
CA LEU A 471 -64.94 6.33 16.53
C LEU A 471 -64.56 7.31 17.63
N PRO A 472 -65.39 8.33 17.92
CA PRO A 472 -65.17 9.26 19.01
C PRO A 472 -65.31 8.57 20.38
N LEU A 473 -64.54 9.01 21.37
CA LEU A 473 -64.54 8.48 22.73
C LEU A 473 -64.22 6.97 22.84
N ALA A 474 -63.55 6.41 21.83
CA ALA A 474 -63.21 5.00 21.78
C ALA A 474 -61.72 4.79 22.08
N ALA A 475 -61.41 3.67 22.74
CA ALA A 475 -60.02 3.24 22.99
C ALA A 475 -59.52 2.34 21.85
N TYR A 476 -58.30 2.59 21.46
CA TYR A 476 -57.62 1.86 20.39
C TYR A 476 -56.28 1.32 20.86
N ARG A 477 -55.89 0.16 20.36
CA ARG A 477 -54.57 -0.41 20.53
C ARG A 477 -53.87 -0.51 19.17
N ALA A 478 -52.74 0.14 19.04
CA ALA A 478 -51.86 -0.01 17.90
C ALA A 478 -50.72 -0.98 18.24
N THR A 479 -50.32 -1.78 17.29
CA THR A 479 -49.22 -2.76 17.44
C THR A 479 -48.34 -2.72 16.22
N VAL A 480 -47.00 -2.57 16.45
CA VAL A 480 -45.97 -2.87 15.48
C VAL A 480 -45.40 -4.25 15.84
N GLY A 481 -45.56 -5.19 14.96
CA GLY A 481 -45.17 -6.61 15.16
C GLY A 481 -43.67 -6.85 15.05
N ALA A 482 -43.21 -7.82 15.76
CA ALA A 482 -41.78 -8.25 15.74
C ALA A 482 -41.25 -8.68 14.37
N ALA A 483 -42.13 -8.90 13.40
CA ALA A 483 -41.73 -9.24 12.02
C ALA A 483 -41.17 -8.05 11.21
N VAL A 484 -41.26 -6.82 11.73
CA VAL A 484 -40.56 -5.66 11.13
C VAL A 484 -39.07 -5.83 11.29
N LYS A 485 -38.32 -5.68 10.20
CA LYS A 485 -36.89 -5.93 10.09
C LYS A 485 -36.13 -4.67 9.72
N ASP A 486 -34.86 -4.62 10.11
CA ASP A 486 -33.91 -3.65 9.58
C ASP A 486 -33.51 -3.96 8.12
N LEU A 487 -32.55 -3.18 7.56
CA LEU A 487 -32.08 -3.33 6.19
C LEU A 487 -31.22 -4.57 5.95
N VAL A 488 -30.70 -5.23 7.02
CA VAL A 488 -29.90 -6.45 6.93
C VAL A 488 -30.67 -7.70 7.35
N GLY A 489 -31.92 -7.54 7.78
CA GLY A 489 -32.84 -8.63 8.02
C GLY A 489 -33.07 -8.99 9.49
N ASN A 490 -32.52 -8.24 10.46
CA ASN A 490 -32.76 -8.48 11.88
C ASN A 490 -34.19 -8.04 12.25
N PRO A 491 -35.03 -8.90 12.82
CA PRO A 491 -36.37 -8.55 13.25
C PRO A 491 -36.34 -7.78 14.57
N MET A 492 -37.39 -7.03 14.87
CA MET A 492 -37.62 -6.51 16.22
C MET A 492 -37.66 -7.66 17.24
N THR A 493 -37.13 -7.42 18.43
CA THR A 493 -37.05 -8.46 19.48
C THR A 493 -38.41 -8.86 20.05
N LYS A 494 -39.39 -7.99 19.94
CA LYS A 494 -40.79 -8.18 20.41
C LYS A 494 -41.72 -7.20 19.74
N ASP A 495 -43.01 -7.50 19.80
CA ASP A 495 -44.07 -6.56 19.41
C ASP A 495 -44.02 -5.28 20.29
N HIS A 496 -44.28 -4.14 19.66
CA HIS A 496 -44.45 -2.87 20.36
C HIS A 496 -45.91 -2.45 20.26
N ALA A 497 -46.62 -2.52 21.37
CA ALA A 497 -48.03 -2.13 21.46
C ALA A 497 -48.24 -0.92 22.38
N TRP A 498 -49.14 -0.03 21.98
CA TRP A 498 -49.58 1.11 22.77
C TRP A 498 -51.06 1.38 22.58
N SER A 499 -51.67 2.05 23.56
CA SER A 499 -53.09 2.37 23.51
C SER A 499 -53.34 3.87 23.59
N PHE A 500 -54.41 4.32 22.95
CA PHE A 500 -54.86 5.72 23.04
C PHE A 500 -56.38 5.83 22.95
N GLN A 501 -56.93 6.96 23.36
CA GLN A 501 -58.36 7.23 23.28
C GLN A 501 -58.61 8.49 22.44
N THR A 502 -59.68 8.44 21.61
CA THR A 502 -60.10 9.57 20.79
C THR A 502 -60.95 10.55 21.57
N THR A 503 -60.91 11.83 21.19
CA THR A 503 -61.80 12.86 21.71
C THR A 503 -63.23 12.70 21.20
N ALA A 504 -64.19 13.42 21.80
CA ALA A 504 -65.52 13.59 21.20
C ALA A 504 -65.41 14.20 19.79
N ASP A 505 -66.30 13.81 18.88
CA ASP A 505 -66.37 14.45 17.58
C ASP A 505 -66.79 15.93 17.75
N THR A 506 -65.87 16.82 17.48
CA THR A 506 -66.11 18.28 17.55
C THR A 506 -66.38 18.86 16.13
N THR A 507 -66.54 18.03 15.13
CA THR A 507 -66.93 18.54 13.81
C THR A 507 -68.31 19.16 13.90
N PRO A 508 -68.49 20.45 13.60
CA PRO A 508 -69.84 21.03 13.54
C PRO A 508 -70.69 20.25 12.52
N PRO A 509 -71.96 19.96 12.83
CA PRO A 509 -72.85 19.36 11.84
C PRO A 509 -72.81 20.23 10.57
N GLY A 510 -72.54 19.62 9.46
CA GLY A 510 -72.59 20.32 8.17
C GLY A 510 -73.93 21.03 8.02
N PRO A 511 -73.99 22.19 7.39
CA PRO A 511 -75.24 22.90 7.18
C PRO A 511 -76.27 21.94 6.54
N PRO A 512 -77.53 21.99 7.02
CA PRO A 512 -78.55 21.10 6.46
C PRO A 512 -78.61 21.26 4.94
N SER A 513 -78.59 20.17 4.27
CA SER A 513 -78.80 20.12 2.81
C SER A 513 -80.13 20.77 2.51
N GLY A 514 -80.09 21.99 1.99
CA GLY A 514 -81.25 22.71 1.52
C GLY A 514 -81.92 21.90 0.38
N PRO A 515 -83.24 22.10 0.17
CA PRO A 515 -83.94 21.38 -0.85
C PRO A 515 -83.31 21.58 -2.23
N ASP A 516 -83.27 20.49 -2.94
CA ASP A 516 -82.76 20.33 -4.29
C ASP A 516 -83.20 21.45 -5.24
N PRO A 517 -82.31 22.27 -5.81
CA PRO A 517 -82.70 23.23 -6.83
C PRO A 517 -82.99 22.46 -8.10
N GLY A 518 -84.23 22.52 -8.52
CA GLY A 518 -84.75 21.91 -9.81
C GLY A 518 -83.87 22.23 -11.02
N PRO A 519 -84.10 21.51 -12.12
CA PRO A 519 -83.14 21.49 -13.22
C PRO A 519 -82.98 22.86 -13.89
N ALA A 520 -81.69 23.21 -14.09
CA ALA A 520 -81.26 24.44 -14.73
C ALA A 520 -81.66 24.51 -16.20
N PRO A 521 -82.03 25.68 -16.75
CA PRO A 521 -82.27 25.86 -18.16
C PRO A 521 -81.05 25.73 -19.02
N GLY A 522 -81.18 25.11 -20.19
CA GLY A 522 -80.11 24.76 -21.10
C GLY A 522 -79.27 25.93 -21.63
N PRO A 523 -78.12 25.66 -22.17
CA PRO A 523 -77.14 26.69 -22.52
C PRO A 523 -77.53 27.42 -23.81
N SER A 524 -77.39 28.75 -23.82
CA SER A 524 -77.50 29.62 -24.99
C SER A 524 -76.33 29.40 -25.99
N PRO A 525 -76.50 29.63 -27.27
CA PRO A 525 -75.48 29.42 -28.27
C PRO A 525 -74.34 30.47 -28.23
N PRO A 526 -73.15 30.13 -28.69
CA PRO A 526 -71.99 30.98 -28.58
C PRO A 526 -71.98 32.14 -29.60
N SER A 527 -71.52 33.34 -29.14
CA SER A 527 -71.30 34.48 -30.02
C SER A 527 -69.98 34.36 -30.81
N PRO A 528 -69.90 34.95 -32.03
CA PRO A 528 -68.76 34.80 -32.90
C PRO A 528 -67.53 35.59 -32.45
N SER A 529 -66.35 35.02 -32.61
CA SER A 529 -65.05 35.60 -32.33
C SER A 529 -64.66 36.73 -33.32
N PRO A 530 -63.94 37.74 -32.88
CA PRO A 530 -63.36 38.78 -33.79
C PRO A 530 -62.09 38.32 -34.52
N PRO A 531 -61.74 38.92 -35.67
CA PRO A 531 -60.67 38.47 -36.51
C PRO A 531 -59.27 38.92 -36.00
N THR A 532 -58.29 38.09 -36.23
CA THR A 532 -56.86 38.32 -35.96
C THR A 532 -56.25 39.36 -36.91
N PRO A 533 -55.39 40.29 -36.47
CA PRO A 533 -54.62 41.15 -37.36
C PRO A 533 -53.33 40.46 -37.83
N SER A 534 -53.09 40.55 -39.13
CA SER A 534 -51.90 40.15 -39.83
C SER A 534 -50.75 41.14 -39.56
N ARG A 535 -49.58 40.59 -39.45
CA ARG A 535 -48.28 41.26 -39.35
C ARG A 535 -47.79 41.76 -40.70
N PRO A 536 -46.96 42.81 -40.71
CA PRO A 536 -45.87 42.82 -41.69
C PRO A 536 -44.55 42.25 -41.08
#